data_1e71ab27495bdcbb273e0ac15ec3e5c9
#
_entry.id   1e71ab27495bdcbb273e0ac15ec3e5c9
#
_cell.length_a   1.000
_cell.length_b   1.000
_cell.length_c   1.000
_cell.angle_alpha   90.00
_cell.angle_beta   90.00
_cell.angle_gamma   90.00
#
_symmetry.space_group_name_H-M   'P 1'
#
loop_
_entity.id
_entity.type
_entity.pdbx_description
1 polymer ?
#
loop_
_entity_poly.entity_id
_entity_poly.type
_entity_poly.pdbx_seq_one_letter_code
_entity_poly.pdbx_strand_id
1 'polypeptide(L)'
;MALTSDIVESWHSPRRVVRRLRGAGRSEPVVFTFLFVFLLLAFVSLAPYLSRQAALNPDVTLYQRLFGAGLGLLALVPFFYLLAALGHLVARLMGGTGAFYDGRLALFWALACSTPGMLFLGLVRSFMGDGPAVTGMGLGLFVAFITLYSLMLREVEGQ
;
A
#
# COMPACT_ATOMS: atom_id res chain seq x y z
N MET A 1 -21.00 -1.29 -0.66
CA MET A 1 -20.14 -1.84 -1.71
C MET A 1 -19.06 -2.67 -1.05
N ALA A 2 -18.71 -3.84 -1.59
CA ALA A 2 -17.67 -4.67 -0.97
C ALA A 2 -16.29 -4.12 -1.35
N LEU A 3 -15.44 -3.87 -0.36
CA LEU A 3 -14.05 -3.38 -0.53
C LEU A 3 -13.27 -4.21 -1.56
N THR A 4 -13.51 -5.51 -1.59
CA THR A 4 -12.87 -6.45 -2.52
C THR A 4 -13.24 -6.21 -3.98
N SER A 5 -14.52 -5.90 -4.28
CA SER A 5 -14.93 -5.57 -5.65
C SER A 5 -14.32 -4.25 -6.13
N ASP A 6 -14.20 -3.28 -5.23
CA ASP A 6 -13.58 -1.98 -5.55
C ASP A 6 -12.06 -2.13 -5.79
N ILE A 7 -11.39 -3.03 -5.08
CA ILE A 7 -9.97 -3.36 -5.34
C ILE A 7 -9.81 -3.97 -6.74
N VAL A 8 -10.63 -4.96 -7.11
CA VAL A 8 -10.57 -5.60 -8.44
C VAL A 8 -10.91 -4.59 -9.54
N GLU A 9 -11.95 -3.76 -9.36
CA GLU A 9 -12.30 -2.71 -10.30
C GLU A 9 -11.18 -1.69 -10.48
N SER A 10 -10.42 -1.38 -9.41
CA SER A 10 -9.31 -0.41 -9.46
C SER A 10 -8.16 -0.85 -10.37
N TRP A 11 -7.96 -2.14 -10.58
CA TRP A 11 -6.95 -2.64 -11.53
C TRP A 11 -7.33 -2.40 -13.00
N HIS A 12 -8.63 -2.29 -13.31
CA HIS A 12 -9.12 -2.05 -14.65
C HIS A 12 -9.51 -0.58 -14.87
N SER A 13 -10.03 0.07 -13.84
CA SER A 13 -10.58 1.43 -13.93
C SER A 13 -10.27 2.27 -12.67
N PRO A 14 -8.97 2.53 -12.37
CA PRO A 14 -8.55 3.18 -11.12
C PRO A 14 -9.16 4.58 -10.94
N ARG A 15 -9.25 5.35 -12.02
CA ARG A 15 -9.82 6.71 -12.02
C ARG A 15 -11.30 6.71 -11.62
N ARG A 16 -12.08 5.74 -12.12
CA ARG A 16 -13.51 5.64 -11.80
C ARG A 16 -13.74 5.38 -10.32
N VAL A 17 -12.98 4.45 -9.74
CA VAL A 17 -13.11 4.06 -8.33
C VAL A 17 -12.71 5.20 -7.42
N VAL A 18 -11.55 5.84 -7.65
CA VAL A 18 -11.09 6.95 -6.79
C VAL A 18 -12.03 8.16 -6.88
N ARG A 19 -12.61 8.45 -8.05
CA ARG A 19 -13.63 9.49 -8.22
C ARG A 19 -14.88 9.18 -7.39
N ARG A 20 -15.34 7.91 -7.39
CA ARG A 20 -16.47 7.46 -6.58
C ARG A 20 -16.19 7.59 -5.08
N LEU A 21 -15.01 7.18 -4.63
CA LEU A 21 -14.59 7.29 -3.24
C LEU A 21 -14.50 8.77 -2.79
N ARG A 22 -13.96 9.65 -3.65
CA ARG A 22 -13.94 11.09 -3.41
C ARG A 22 -15.35 11.67 -3.26
N GLY A 23 -16.29 11.22 -4.10
CA GLY A 23 -17.69 11.66 -4.10
C GLY A 23 -18.52 11.13 -2.90
N ALA A 24 -18.08 10.08 -2.22
CA ALA A 24 -18.75 9.52 -1.04
C ALA A 24 -18.62 10.38 0.23
N GLY A 25 -17.89 11.49 0.16
CA GLY A 25 -17.66 12.43 1.25
C GLY A 25 -16.25 12.39 1.81
N ARG A 26 -15.80 13.51 2.35
CA ARG A 26 -14.46 13.64 2.95
C ARG A 26 -14.49 13.13 4.39
N SER A 27 -13.97 11.92 4.61
CA SER A 27 -13.88 11.30 5.92
C SER A 27 -12.45 10.83 6.18
N GLU A 28 -11.70 11.54 7.01
CA GLU A 28 -10.32 11.17 7.39
C GLU A 28 -10.25 9.77 8.03
N PRO A 29 -11.18 9.38 8.93
CA PRO A 29 -11.18 8.01 9.48
C PRO A 29 -11.26 6.92 8.39
N VAL A 30 -12.06 7.13 7.34
CA VAL A 30 -12.18 6.17 6.23
C VAL A 30 -10.87 6.05 5.46
N VAL A 31 -10.24 7.18 5.15
CA VAL A 31 -8.94 7.18 4.45
C VAL A 31 -7.85 6.55 5.30
N PHE A 32 -7.82 6.84 6.60
CA PHE A 32 -6.91 6.17 7.54
C PHE A 32 -7.15 4.65 7.60
N THR A 33 -8.41 4.20 7.53
CA THR A 33 -8.75 2.77 7.52
C THR A 33 -8.09 2.05 6.33
N PHE A 34 -8.00 2.67 5.16
CA PHE A 34 -7.29 2.07 4.01
C PHE A 34 -5.81 1.86 4.30
N LEU A 35 -5.14 2.84 4.91
CA LEU A 35 -3.75 2.70 5.35
C LEU A 35 -3.61 1.62 6.41
N PHE A 36 -4.51 1.59 7.40
CA PHE A 36 -4.47 0.61 8.48
C PHE A 36 -4.65 -0.82 7.96
N VAL A 37 -5.62 -1.04 7.07
CA VAL A 37 -5.84 -2.35 6.42
C VAL A 37 -4.59 -2.76 5.61
N PHE A 38 -3.99 -1.83 4.87
CA PHE A 38 -2.74 -2.09 4.17
C PHE A 38 -1.63 -2.53 5.13
N LEU A 39 -1.40 -1.80 6.23
CA LEU A 39 -0.36 -2.14 7.20
C LEU A 39 -0.62 -3.48 7.89
N LEU A 40 -1.88 -3.78 8.22
CA LEU A 40 -2.27 -5.07 8.79
C LEU A 40 -1.97 -6.22 7.83
N LEU A 41 -2.35 -6.08 6.56
CA LEU A 41 -2.10 -7.09 5.54
C LEU A 41 -0.61 -7.19 5.18
N ALA A 42 0.14 -6.08 5.26
CA ALA A 42 1.60 -6.09 5.15
C ALA A 42 2.23 -6.92 6.28
N PHE A 43 1.76 -6.73 7.51
CA PHE A 43 2.21 -7.55 8.64
C PHE A 43 1.93 -9.04 8.42
N VAL A 44 0.71 -9.38 7.99
CA VAL A 44 0.33 -10.77 7.66
C VAL A 44 1.22 -11.34 6.54
N SER A 45 1.52 -10.54 5.52
CA SER A 45 2.42 -10.93 4.42
C SER A 45 3.84 -11.25 4.86
N LEU A 46 4.33 -10.59 5.91
CA LEU A 46 5.68 -10.84 6.47
C LEU A 46 5.75 -12.08 7.35
N ALA A 47 4.65 -12.51 7.97
CA ALA A 47 4.64 -13.57 8.97
C ALA A 47 5.25 -14.90 8.49
N PRO A 48 4.93 -15.45 7.29
CA PRO A 48 5.51 -16.68 6.81
C PRO A 48 7.04 -16.59 6.61
N TYR A 49 7.51 -15.46 6.08
CA TYR A 49 8.94 -15.22 5.89
C TYR A 49 9.67 -15.11 7.24
N LEU A 50 9.11 -14.40 8.21
CA LEU A 50 9.70 -14.25 9.54
C LEU A 50 9.74 -15.59 10.28
N SER A 51 8.72 -16.46 10.11
CA SER A 51 8.71 -17.81 10.63
C SER A 51 9.85 -18.65 10.06
N ARG A 52 10.06 -18.58 8.74
CA ARG A 52 11.19 -19.25 8.11
C ARG A 52 12.53 -18.74 8.65
N GLN A 53 12.68 -17.42 8.79
CA GLN A 53 13.90 -16.82 9.33
C GLN A 53 14.18 -17.24 10.79
N ALA A 54 13.14 -17.40 11.61
CA ALA A 54 13.28 -17.89 12.98
C ALA A 54 13.74 -19.35 13.04
N ALA A 55 13.31 -20.18 12.07
CA ALA A 55 13.75 -21.57 11.98
C ALA A 55 15.21 -21.70 11.51
N LEU A 56 15.66 -20.79 10.62
CA LEU A 56 17.04 -20.81 10.10
C LEU A 56 18.04 -20.15 11.05
N ASN A 57 17.62 -19.18 11.84
CA ASN A 57 18.46 -18.41 12.76
C ASN A 57 17.77 -18.32 14.14
N PRO A 58 17.97 -19.31 15.01
CA PRO A 58 17.27 -19.40 16.31
C PRO A 58 17.72 -18.37 17.34
N ASP A 59 18.79 -17.62 17.11
CA ASP A 59 19.29 -16.59 18.04
C ASP A 59 18.26 -15.48 18.31
N VAL A 60 17.35 -15.21 17.36
CA VAL A 60 16.25 -14.26 17.51
C VAL A 60 14.94 -15.00 17.37
N THR A 61 14.13 -14.97 18.42
CA THR A 61 12.85 -15.69 18.46
C THR A 61 11.83 -15.13 17.45
N LEU A 62 10.88 -15.96 17.01
CA LEU A 62 9.78 -15.53 16.14
C LEU A 62 9.01 -14.35 16.74
N TYR A 63 8.77 -14.38 18.05
CA TYR A 63 8.08 -13.30 18.75
C TYR A 63 8.80 -11.95 18.62
N GLN A 64 10.11 -11.93 18.84
CA GLN A 64 10.92 -10.71 18.68
C GLN A 64 10.88 -10.18 17.25
N ARG A 65 10.93 -11.06 16.25
CA ARG A 65 10.84 -10.69 14.83
C ARG A 65 9.48 -10.10 14.49
N LEU A 66 8.40 -10.74 14.91
CA LEU A 66 7.03 -10.25 14.68
C LEU A 66 6.78 -8.93 15.39
N PHE A 67 7.20 -8.82 16.66
CA PHE A 67 7.05 -7.58 17.42
C PHE A 67 7.81 -6.41 16.77
N GLY A 68 9.07 -6.65 16.40
CA GLY A 68 9.89 -5.64 15.68
C GLY A 68 9.29 -5.25 14.34
N ALA A 69 8.78 -6.21 13.55
CA ALA A 69 8.12 -5.93 12.29
C ALA A 69 6.82 -5.11 12.48
N GLY A 70 6.01 -5.45 13.50
CA GLY A 70 4.80 -4.70 13.83
C GLY A 70 5.08 -3.26 14.23
N LEU A 71 6.06 -3.04 15.11
CA LEU A 71 6.49 -1.69 15.49
C LEU A 71 7.06 -0.93 14.29
N GLY A 72 7.88 -1.58 13.45
CA GLY A 72 8.43 -0.98 12.23
C GLY A 72 7.34 -0.52 11.28
N LEU A 73 6.31 -1.34 11.05
CA LEU A 73 5.16 -0.97 10.20
C LEU A 73 4.36 0.20 10.79
N LEU A 74 4.13 0.23 12.10
CA LEU A 74 3.47 1.35 12.75
C LEU A 74 4.28 2.64 12.65
N ALA A 75 5.60 2.55 12.75
CA ALA A 75 6.49 3.69 12.59
C ALA A 75 6.47 4.27 11.16
N LEU A 76 6.01 3.50 10.15
CA LEU A 76 5.83 3.99 8.78
C LEU A 76 4.58 4.87 8.59
N VAL A 77 3.65 4.91 9.52
CA VAL A 77 2.44 5.73 9.40
C VAL A 77 2.76 7.20 9.07
N PRO A 78 3.59 7.92 9.86
CA PRO A 78 3.93 9.31 9.54
C PRO A 78 4.66 9.44 8.20
N PHE A 79 5.46 8.44 7.81
CA PHE A 79 6.13 8.42 6.52
C PHE A 79 5.12 8.38 5.36
N PHE A 80 4.06 7.56 5.44
CA PHE A 80 3.02 7.52 4.40
C PHE A 80 2.22 8.81 4.32
N TYR A 81 1.97 9.49 5.44
CA TYR A 81 1.35 10.82 5.45
C TYR A 81 2.24 11.86 4.78
N LEU A 82 3.55 11.83 5.06
CA LEU A 82 4.52 12.70 4.41
C LEU A 82 4.59 12.43 2.90
N LEU A 83 4.61 11.15 2.50
CA LEU A 83 4.64 10.76 1.10
C LEU A 83 3.38 11.23 0.35
N ALA A 84 2.20 11.13 0.97
CA ALA A 84 0.95 11.66 0.41
C ALA A 84 1.01 13.19 0.24
N ALA A 85 1.54 13.89 1.23
CA ALA A 85 1.71 15.35 1.17
C ALA A 85 2.69 15.77 0.06
N LEU A 86 3.82 15.06 -0.07
CA LEU A 86 4.79 15.31 -1.15
C LEU A 86 4.19 15.04 -2.53
N GLY A 87 3.46 13.93 -2.68
CA GLY A 87 2.77 13.61 -3.94
C GLY A 87 1.77 14.69 -4.35
N HIS A 88 0.96 15.15 -3.39
CA HIS A 88 0.05 16.27 -3.61
C HIS A 88 0.80 17.56 -3.98
N LEU A 89 1.90 17.87 -3.30
CA LEU A 89 2.70 19.07 -3.60
C LEU A 89 3.28 19.03 -5.02
N VAL A 90 3.81 17.89 -5.44
CA VAL A 90 4.31 17.69 -6.80
C VAL A 90 3.18 17.85 -7.82
N ALA A 91 2.02 17.24 -7.59
CA ALA A 91 0.86 17.39 -8.46
C ALA A 91 0.40 18.86 -8.54
N ARG A 92 0.42 19.59 -7.42
CA ARG A 92 0.08 21.01 -7.37
C ARG A 92 1.06 21.87 -8.17
N LEU A 93 2.34 21.59 -8.14
CA LEU A 93 3.36 22.25 -8.98
C LEU A 93 3.12 21.98 -10.47
N MET A 94 2.49 20.87 -10.83
CA MET A 94 2.09 20.52 -12.19
C MET A 94 0.71 21.08 -12.59
N GLY A 95 0.09 21.93 -11.76
CA GLY A 95 -1.20 22.54 -12.03
C GLY A 95 -2.41 21.85 -11.42
N GLY A 96 -2.20 20.90 -10.49
CA GLY A 96 -3.28 20.23 -9.77
C GLY A 96 -4.04 21.17 -8.84
N THR A 97 -5.34 20.94 -8.69
CA THR A 97 -6.27 21.75 -7.89
C THR A 97 -6.90 21.00 -6.72
N GLY A 98 -6.46 19.76 -6.46
CA GLY A 98 -6.95 18.93 -5.37
C GLY A 98 -6.63 19.49 -3.98
N ALA A 99 -7.12 18.82 -2.96
CA ALA A 99 -6.79 19.11 -1.56
C ALA A 99 -5.81 18.05 -1.01
N PHE A 100 -5.15 18.35 0.13
CA PHE A 100 -4.30 17.39 0.82
C PHE A 100 -5.01 16.05 1.16
N TYR A 101 -6.31 16.12 1.42
CA TYR A 101 -7.17 14.94 1.59
C TYR A 101 -7.16 14.05 0.34
N ASP A 102 -7.27 14.64 -0.84
CA ASP A 102 -7.35 13.92 -2.11
C ASP A 102 -6.04 13.16 -2.40
N GLY A 103 -4.89 13.77 -2.07
CA GLY A 103 -3.57 13.11 -2.18
C GLY A 103 -3.44 11.90 -1.23
N ARG A 104 -3.95 12.01 0.01
CA ARG A 104 -3.98 10.87 0.95
C ARG A 104 -4.92 9.76 0.47
N LEU A 105 -6.11 10.12 0.00
CA LEU A 105 -7.05 9.16 -0.56
C LEU A 105 -6.44 8.37 -1.71
N ALA A 106 -5.79 9.05 -2.67
CA ALA A 106 -5.15 8.39 -3.80
C ALA A 106 -4.03 7.43 -3.37
N LEU A 107 -3.14 7.87 -2.46
CA LEU A 107 -2.03 7.04 -2.00
C LEU A 107 -2.52 5.83 -1.20
N PHE A 108 -3.36 6.05 -0.19
CA PHE A 108 -3.78 4.98 0.73
C PHE A 108 -4.68 3.97 0.03
N TRP A 109 -5.50 4.41 -0.93
CA TRP A 109 -6.28 3.49 -1.76
C TRP A 109 -5.40 2.70 -2.73
N ALA A 110 -4.38 3.32 -3.36
CA ALA A 110 -3.42 2.61 -4.20
C ALA A 110 -2.63 1.55 -3.42
N LEU A 111 -2.23 1.85 -2.16
CA LEU A 111 -1.63 0.88 -1.26
C LEU A 111 -2.58 -0.29 -0.96
N ALA A 112 -3.85 0.00 -0.64
CA ALA A 112 -4.86 -1.03 -0.40
C ALA A 112 -5.08 -1.92 -1.63
N CYS A 113 -5.09 -1.34 -2.84
CA CYS A 113 -5.19 -2.10 -4.10
C CYS A 113 -3.98 -3.00 -4.37
N SER A 114 -2.81 -2.69 -3.80
CA SER A 114 -1.59 -3.48 -3.96
C SER A 114 -1.51 -4.68 -3.00
N THR A 115 -2.39 -4.77 -2.00
CA THR A 115 -2.34 -5.81 -0.96
C THR A 115 -2.40 -7.24 -1.50
N PRO A 116 -3.24 -7.60 -2.50
CA PRO A 116 -3.27 -8.97 -3.00
C PRO A 116 -1.92 -9.41 -3.60
N GLY A 117 -1.30 -8.52 -4.38
CA GLY A 117 0.03 -8.77 -4.95
C GLY A 117 1.12 -8.88 -3.88
N MET A 118 1.04 -8.05 -2.84
CA MET A 118 1.96 -8.08 -1.71
C MET A 118 1.82 -9.36 -0.88
N LEU A 119 0.59 -9.83 -0.62
CA LEU A 119 0.35 -11.10 0.07
C LEU A 119 0.92 -12.28 -0.73
N PHE A 120 0.70 -12.29 -2.04
CA PHE A 120 1.27 -13.31 -2.93
C PHE A 120 2.80 -13.28 -2.91
N LEU A 121 3.41 -12.09 -3.01
CA LEU A 121 4.86 -11.94 -2.95
C LEU A 121 5.44 -12.42 -1.60
N GLY A 122 4.75 -12.14 -0.48
CA GLY A 122 5.14 -12.62 0.85
C GLY A 122 5.16 -14.14 0.95
N LEU A 123 4.17 -14.82 0.35
CA LEU A 123 4.14 -16.28 0.26
C LEU A 123 5.29 -16.80 -0.60
N VAL A 124 5.49 -16.27 -1.80
CA VAL A 124 6.59 -16.69 -2.70
C VAL A 124 7.94 -16.53 -2.00
N ARG A 125 8.17 -15.40 -1.33
CA ARG A 125 9.39 -15.13 -0.56
C ARG A 125 9.60 -16.13 0.57
N SER A 126 8.53 -16.56 1.23
CA SER A 126 8.59 -17.57 2.29
C SER A 126 9.08 -18.92 1.77
N PHE A 127 8.64 -19.34 0.57
CA PHE A 127 9.03 -20.62 0.00
C PHE A 127 10.39 -20.58 -0.70
N MET A 128 10.64 -19.56 -1.50
CA MET A 128 11.83 -19.47 -2.33
C MET A 128 13.02 -18.81 -1.61
N GLY A 129 12.75 -18.03 -0.54
CA GLY A 129 13.74 -17.17 0.11
C GLY A 129 14.04 -15.90 -0.70
N ASP A 130 15.12 -15.21 -0.34
CA ASP A 130 15.56 -14.03 -1.07
C ASP A 130 16.33 -14.46 -2.34
N GLY A 131 15.93 -13.89 -3.47
CA GLY A 131 16.54 -14.22 -4.76
C GLY A 131 16.09 -13.32 -5.91
N PRO A 132 16.72 -13.42 -7.09
CA PRO A 132 16.41 -12.54 -8.23
C PRO A 132 14.95 -12.58 -8.67
N ALA A 133 14.31 -13.76 -8.60
CA ALA A 133 12.91 -13.93 -8.97
C ALA A 133 11.99 -13.14 -8.04
N VAL A 134 12.20 -13.23 -6.72
CA VAL A 134 11.42 -12.49 -5.71
C VAL A 134 11.65 -10.99 -5.85
N THR A 135 12.90 -10.57 -6.10
CA THR A 135 13.23 -9.16 -6.35
C THR A 135 12.54 -8.65 -7.61
N GLY A 136 12.55 -9.42 -8.70
CA GLY A 136 11.87 -9.06 -9.94
C GLY A 136 10.35 -8.92 -9.77
N MET A 137 9.72 -9.84 -9.04
CA MET A 137 8.29 -9.76 -8.71
C MET A 137 7.98 -8.53 -7.84
N GLY A 138 8.83 -8.23 -6.86
CA GLY A 138 8.70 -7.03 -6.01
C GLY A 138 8.81 -5.74 -6.82
N LEU A 139 9.76 -5.66 -7.75
CA LEU A 139 9.88 -4.53 -8.67
C LEU A 139 8.65 -4.39 -9.58
N GLY A 140 8.13 -5.49 -10.11
CA GLY A 140 6.91 -5.49 -10.90
C GLY A 140 5.71 -4.95 -10.10
N LEU A 141 5.54 -5.41 -8.86
CA LEU A 141 4.49 -4.92 -7.96
C LEU A 141 4.67 -3.43 -7.64
N PHE A 142 5.91 -2.99 -7.43
CA PHE A 142 6.21 -1.58 -7.18
C PHE A 142 5.87 -0.69 -8.39
N VAL A 143 6.22 -1.12 -9.60
CA VAL A 143 5.86 -0.41 -10.84
C VAL A 143 4.34 -0.35 -11.00
N ALA A 144 3.64 -1.44 -10.74
CA ALA A 144 2.17 -1.48 -10.77
C ALA A 144 1.55 -0.51 -9.75
N PHE A 145 2.08 -0.48 -8.52
CA PHE A 145 1.67 0.47 -7.49
C PHE A 145 1.87 1.93 -7.94
N ILE A 146 3.06 2.29 -8.43
CA ILE A 146 3.35 3.64 -8.91
C ILE A 146 2.42 4.05 -10.05
N THR A 147 2.11 3.11 -10.96
CA THR A 147 1.18 3.35 -12.06
C THR A 147 -0.24 3.63 -11.54
N LEU A 148 -0.76 2.78 -10.65
CA LEU A 148 -2.07 2.97 -10.02
C LEU A 148 -2.14 4.31 -9.27
N TYR A 149 -1.14 4.58 -8.44
CA TYR A 149 -1.06 5.82 -7.67
C TYR A 149 -1.04 7.04 -8.56
N SER A 150 -0.21 7.04 -9.61
CA SER A 150 -0.11 8.16 -10.55
C SER A 150 -1.43 8.43 -11.29
N LEU A 151 -2.13 7.37 -11.71
CA LEU A 151 -3.43 7.50 -12.38
C LEU A 151 -4.52 8.05 -11.44
N MET A 152 -4.52 7.57 -10.19
CA MET A 152 -5.46 8.03 -9.16
C MET A 152 -5.17 9.47 -8.74
N LEU A 153 -3.88 9.81 -8.55
CA LEU A 153 -3.47 11.15 -8.16
C LEU A 153 -3.86 12.18 -9.22
N ARG A 154 -3.59 11.91 -10.51
CA ARG A 154 -4.01 12.79 -11.61
C ARG A 154 -5.51 13.02 -11.62
N GLU A 155 -6.31 11.98 -11.38
CA GLU A 155 -7.76 12.08 -11.35
C GLU A 155 -8.28 12.98 -10.21
N VAL A 156 -7.72 12.83 -9.01
CA VAL A 156 -8.16 13.63 -7.85
C VAL A 156 -7.64 15.06 -7.88
N GLU A 157 -6.54 15.31 -8.59
CA GLU A 157 -5.97 16.65 -8.79
C GLU A 157 -6.58 17.39 -9.99
N GLY A 158 -7.44 16.71 -10.79
CA GLY A 158 -8.11 17.31 -11.94
C GLY A 158 -7.22 17.47 -13.18
N GLN A 159 -6.21 16.59 -13.35
CA GLN A 159 -5.27 16.54 -14.47
C GLN A 159 -5.64 15.47 -15.51
#